data_8b25780d4386814af24c0af6a2bc8406
#
_entry.id   8b25780d4386814af24c0af6a2bc8406
#
_cell.length_a   1.000
_cell.length_b   1.000
_cell.length_c   1.000
_cell.angle_alpha   90.00
_cell.angle_beta   90.00
_cell.angle_gamma   90.00
#
_symmetry.space_group_name_H-M   'P 1'
#
loop_
_entity.id
_entity.type
_entity.pdbx_description
1 polymer ?
#
loop_
_entity_poly.entity_id
_entity_poly.type
_entity_poly.pdbx_seq_one_letter_code
_entity_poly.pdbx_strand_id
1 'polypeptide(L)'
;MPTYTVITSNLELDESKKKSIAEGITKIHSKTTGANTYFAQVIFNETKKNSHFMGGKVIKDEQIYLNGQIRAGRSKEVKDDLIDQLKKLLAKETKLDQSNVWVYIVDLEPSQMVEYGEVLPVSGLSLIHI
;
A
#
# COMPACT_ATOMS: atom_id res chain seq x y z
N MET A 1 -5.86 -9.60 -4.46
CA MET A 1 -5.83 -9.47 -3.39
C MET A 1 -5.55 -8.15 -2.75
N PRO A 2 -4.33 -7.66 -2.49
CA PRO A 2 -4.26 -6.32 -1.94
C PRO A 2 -4.26 -5.27 -3.04
N THR A 3 -4.81 -4.11 -2.72
CA THR A 3 -4.64 -2.91 -3.53
C THR A 3 -3.98 -1.86 -2.66
N TYR A 4 -2.79 -1.45 -3.05
CA TYR A 4 -2.04 -0.42 -2.38
C TYR A 4 -2.10 0.86 -3.21
N THR A 5 -2.52 1.94 -2.59
CA THR A 5 -2.55 3.25 -3.23
C THR A 5 -1.50 4.12 -2.58
N VAL A 6 -0.56 4.61 -3.37
CA VAL A 6 0.51 5.49 -2.92
C VAL A 6 0.18 6.90 -3.37
N ILE A 7 0.02 7.80 -2.41
CA ILE A 7 -0.28 9.20 -2.68
C ILE A 7 0.90 10.04 -2.23
N THR A 8 1.44 10.85 -3.13
CA THR A 8 2.54 11.77 -2.79
C THR A 8 2.05 13.21 -2.83
N SER A 9 2.62 14.04 -1.98
CA SER A 9 2.37 15.48 -1.96
C SER A 9 3.71 16.20 -1.91
N ASN A 10 3.88 17.17 -2.81
CA ASN A 10 5.11 17.96 -2.94
C ASN A 10 6.35 17.08 -3.22
N LEU A 11 6.13 15.89 -3.73
CA LEU A 11 7.18 14.90 -4.03
C LEU A 11 6.83 14.24 -5.35
N GLU A 12 7.73 14.34 -6.31
CA GLU A 12 7.59 13.63 -7.58
C GLU A 12 8.43 12.36 -7.55
N LEU A 13 7.83 11.25 -7.99
CA LEU A 13 8.51 9.98 -8.15
C LEU A 13 8.66 9.71 -9.64
N ASP A 14 9.88 9.47 -10.10
CA ASP A 14 10.09 9.06 -11.49
C ASP A 14 9.66 7.60 -11.69
N GLU A 15 9.65 7.16 -12.94
CA GLU A 15 9.21 5.80 -13.29
C GLU A 15 10.05 4.73 -12.59
N SER A 16 11.35 4.93 -12.50
CA SER A 16 12.27 3.99 -11.85
C SER A 16 11.95 3.86 -10.36
N LYS A 17 11.69 4.98 -9.70
CA LYS A 17 11.35 4.98 -8.28
C LYS A 17 9.99 4.33 -8.03
N LYS A 18 9.00 4.62 -8.87
CA LYS A 18 7.68 3.97 -8.77
C LYS A 18 7.82 2.47 -8.92
N LYS A 19 8.61 2.00 -9.89
CA LYS A 19 8.84 0.58 -10.10
C LYS A 19 9.48 -0.06 -8.87
N SER A 20 10.51 0.57 -8.32
CA SER A 20 11.22 0.06 -7.14
C SER A 20 10.27 -0.04 -5.94
N ILE A 21 9.46 0.99 -5.71
CA ILE A 21 8.48 1.00 -4.62
C ILE A 21 7.43 -0.08 -4.83
N ALA A 22 6.87 -0.19 -6.04
CA ALA A 22 5.85 -1.19 -6.35
C ALA A 22 6.37 -2.62 -6.14
N GLU A 23 7.57 -2.89 -6.60
CA GLU A 23 8.20 -4.20 -6.40
C GLU A 23 8.45 -4.47 -4.92
N GLY A 24 8.91 -3.46 -4.18
CA GLY A 24 9.15 -3.58 -2.75
C GLY A 24 7.87 -3.85 -1.96
N ILE A 25 6.80 -3.11 -2.24
CA ILE A 25 5.50 -3.31 -1.59
C ILE A 25 4.98 -4.72 -1.87
N THR A 26 5.03 -5.14 -3.12
CA THR A 26 4.57 -6.47 -3.54
C THR A 26 5.33 -7.56 -2.82
N LYS A 27 6.66 -7.45 -2.76
CA LYS A 27 7.51 -8.42 -2.10
C LYS A 27 7.23 -8.48 -0.59
N ILE A 28 7.10 -7.32 0.06
CA ILE A 28 6.80 -7.26 1.50
C ILE A 28 5.44 -7.89 1.78
N HIS A 29 4.42 -7.56 0.99
CA HIS A 29 3.09 -8.13 1.18
C HIS A 29 3.13 -9.65 1.06
N SER A 30 3.74 -10.16 0.02
CA SER A 30 3.85 -11.62 -0.20
C SER A 30 4.60 -12.30 0.91
N LYS A 31 5.73 -11.73 1.33
CA LYS A 31 6.58 -12.31 2.38
C LYS A 31 5.88 -12.36 3.73
N THR A 32 5.16 -11.30 4.10
CA THR A 32 4.52 -11.20 5.41
C THR A 32 3.21 -11.97 5.48
N THR A 33 2.43 -11.98 4.40
CA THR A 33 1.10 -12.59 4.39
C THR A 33 1.08 -13.99 3.77
N GLY A 34 2.13 -14.37 3.05
CA GLY A 34 2.15 -15.62 2.29
C GLY A 34 1.37 -15.59 0.99
N ALA A 35 0.79 -14.43 0.63
CA ALA A 35 0.01 -14.30 -0.59
C ALA A 35 0.92 -14.32 -1.82
N ASN A 36 0.37 -14.76 -2.96
CA ASN A 36 1.10 -14.76 -4.22
C ASN A 36 1.32 -13.34 -4.70
N THR A 37 2.56 -13.00 -5.12
CA THR A 37 2.90 -11.68 -5.64
C THR A 37 2.10 -11.29 -6.88
N TYR A 38 1.64 -12.27 -7.63
CA TYR A 38 0.89 -12.09 -8.86
C TYR A 38 -0.36 -11.21 -8.70
N PHE A 39 -0.97 -11.22 -7.52
CA PHE A 39 -2.23 -10.54 -7.29
C PHE A 39 -2.09 -9.16 -6.63
N ALA A 40 -0.88 -8.78 -6.26
CA ALA A 40 -0.69 -7.48 -5.62
C ALA A 40 -0.80 -6.35 -6.66
N GLN A 41 -1.53 -5.30 -6.30
CA GLN A 41 -1.74 -4.13 -7.15
C GLN A 41 -1.24 -2.90 -6.44
N VAL A 42 -0.48 -2.05 -7.15
CA VAL A 42 0.01 -0.78 -6.59
C VAL A 42 -0.33 0.34 -7.57
N ILE A 43 -1.02 1.35 -7.07
CA ILE A 43 -1.44 2.51 -7.86
C ILE A 43 -0.79 3.75 -7.27
N PHE A 44 -0.23 4.61 -8.12
CA PHE A 44 0.38 5.87 -7.69
C PHE A 44 -0.47 7.06 -8.11
N ASN A 45 -0.73 7.95 -7.16
CA ASN A 45 -1.41 9.21 -7.40
C ASN A 45 -0.58 10.34 -6.82
N GLU A 46 -0.38 11.39 -7.60
CA GLU A 46 0.33 12.58 -7.17
C GLU A 46 -0.71 13.67 -6.86
N THR A 47 -0.66 14.23 -5.65
CA THR A 47 -1.58 15.28 -5.24
C THR A 47 -1.20 16.57 -5.96
N LYS A 48 -2.19 17.23 -6.55
CA LYS A 48 -1.98 18.52 -7.19
C LYS A 48 -1.50 19.54 -6.16
N LYS A 49 -0.65 20.46 -6.62
CA LYS A 49 -0.13 21.54 -5.78
C LYS A 49 -1.29 22.28 -5.11
N ASN A 50 -1.11 22.61 -3.83
CA ASN A 50 -2.11 23.33 -3.03
C ASN A 50 -3.42 22.56 -2.83
N SER A 51 -3.37 21.23 -2.91
CA SER A 51 -4.56 20.38 -2.76
C SER A 51 -4.49 19.41 -1.59
N HIS A 52 -3.45 19.51 -0.75
CA HIS A 52 -3.30 18.69 0.45
C HIS A 52 -3.27 19.63 1.66
N PHE A 53 -4.27 19.50 2.53
CA PHE A 53 -4.42 20.35 3.71
C PHE A 53 -4.27 19.50 4.96
N MET A 54 -3.62 20.07 5.97
CA MET A 54 -3.53 19.45 7.29
C MET A 54 -3.84 20.53 8.32
N GLY A 55 -4.82 20.25 9.20
CA GLY A 55 -5.31 21.24 10.13
C GLY A 55 -5.88 22.49 9.44
N GLY A 56 -6.42 22.33 8.23
CA GLY A 56 -6.99 23.42 7.45
C GLY A 56 -5.97 24.27 6.69
N LYS A 57 -4.70 23.90 6.73
CA LYS A 57 -3.62 24.65 6.06
C LYS A 57 -2.96 23.79 5.00
N VAL A 58 -2.60 24.38 3.87
CA VAL A 58 -1.87 23.69 2.80
C VAL A 58 -0.54 23.21 3.35
N ILE A 59 -0.23 21.94 3.16
CA ILE A 59 1.09 21.43 3.52
C ILE A 59 2.11 21.84 2.47
N LYS A 60 3.34 22.10 2.92
CA LYS A 60 4.45 22.46 2.04
C LYS A 60 5.56 21.40 2.07
N ASP A 61 5.55 20.57 3.09
CA ASP A 61 6.52 19.49 3.22
C ASP A 61 6.22 18.35 2.24
N GLU A 62 7.25 17.61 1.89
CA GLU A 62 7.07 16.38 1.14
C GLU A 62 6.44 15.32 2.03
N GLN A 63 5.44 14.61 1.50
CA GLN A 63 4.79 13.54 2.23
C GLN A 63 4.43 12.39 1.29
N ILE A 64 4.55 11.18 1.80
CA ILE A 64 4.06 9.99 1.11
C ILE A 64 3.09 9.25 2.03
N TYR A 65 1.93 8.87 1.46
CA TYR A 65 0.87 8.17 2.17
C TYR A 65 0.54 6.89 1.42
N LEU A 66 0.59 5.77 2.12
CA LEU A 66 0.25 4.47 1.57
C LEU A 66 -1.02 3.96 2.24
N ASN A 67 -2.04 3.68 1.43
CA ASN A 67 -3.26 3.03 1.88
C ASN A 67 -3.28 1.63 1.29
N GLY A 68 -3.25 0.62 2.15
CA GLY A 68 -3.32 -0.76 1.73
C GLY A 68 -4.65 -1.37 2.11
N GLN A 69 -5.44 -1.75 1.10
CA GLN A 69 -6.66 -2.51 1.32
C GLN A 69 -6.32 -3.98 1.11
N ILE A 70 -6.43 -4.77 2.17
CA ILE A 70 -6.06 -6.17 2.15
C ILE A 70 -7.24 -7.05 2.51
N ARG A 71 -7.20 -8.30 2.07
CA ARG A 71 -8.23 -9.26 2.42
C ARG A 71 -8.16 -9.56 3.91
N ALA A 72 -9.28 -9.43 4.62
CA ALA A 72 -9.37 -9.70 6.06
C ALA A 72 -9.01 -11.15 6.37
N GLY A 73 -8.54 -11.38 7.60
CA GLY A 73 -8.21 -12.72 8.10
C GLY A 73 -6.75 -12.88 8.51
N ARG A 74 -5.93 -11.84 8.35
CA ARG A 74 -4.53 -11.87 8.83
C ARG A 74 -4.50 -11.58 10.32
N SER A 75 -3.54 -12.18 11.03
CA SER A 75 -3.34 -11.92 12.46
C SER A 75 -2.84 -10.50 12.70
N LYS A 76 -2.96 -10.04 13.95
CA LYS A 76 -2.42 -8.74 14.35
C LYS A 76 -0.92 -8.69 14.12
N GLU A 77 -0.21 -9.77 14.44
CA GLU A 77 1.25 -9.83 14.29
C GLU A 77 1.67 -9.69 12.84
N VAL A 78 0.96 -10.33 11.92
CA VAL A 78 1.23 -10.22 10.49
C VAL A 78 1.01 -8.77 10.02
N LYS A 79 -0.09 -8.13 10.46
CA LYS A 79 -0.39 -6.76 10.07
C LYS A 79 0.59 -5.76 10.68
N ASP A 80 1.01 -5.97 11.92
CA ASP A 80 2.02 -5.11 12.55
C ASP A 80 3.34 -5.17 11.79
N ASP A 81 3.77 -6.38 11.41
CA ASP A 81 5.00 -6.58 10.64
C ASP A 81 4.89 -5.95 9.25
N LEU A 82 3.74 -6.13 8.60
CA LEU A 82 3.46 -5.55 7.29
C LEU A 82 3.58 -4.02 7.33
N ILE A 83 2.92 -3.39 8.29
CA ILE A 83 2.94 -1.92 8.45
C ILE A 83 4.36 -1.43 8.69
N ASP A 84 5.10 -2.09 9.59
CA ASP A 84 6.46 -1.70 9.92
C ASP A 84 7.39 -1.79 8.71
N GLN A 85 7.32 -2.89 7.97
CA GLN A 85 8.16 -3.07 6.79
C GLN A 85 7.81 -2.10 5.67
N LEU A 86 6.52 -1.82 5.46
CA LEU A 86 6.09 -0.84 4.45
C LEU A 86 6.57 0.57 4.80
N LYS A 87 6.46 0.96 6.06
CA LYS A 87 6.97 2.26 6.52
C LYS A 87 8.47 2.37 6.25
N LYS A 88 9.23 1.36 6.60
CA LYS A 88 10.69 1.36 6.38
C LYS A 88 11.06 1.42 4.91
N LEU A 89 10.33 0.69 4.07
CA LEU A 89 10.56 0.72 2.63
C LEU A 89 10.36 2.13 2.07
N LEU A 90 9.24 2.76 2.42
CA LEU A 90 8.92 4.08 1.89
C LEU A 90 9.90 5.14 2.39
N ALA A 91 10.30 5.07 3.67
CA ALA A 91 11.29 5.99 4.21
C ALA A 91 12.64 5.83 3.49
N LYS A 92 13.05 4.60 3.24
CA LYS A 92 14.30 4.31 2.53
C LYS A 92 14.26 4.80 1.08
N GLU A 93 13.17 4.49 0.37
CA GLU A 93 13.05 4.81 -1.05
C GLU A 93 12.93 6.31 -1.30
N THR A 94 12.24 7.03 -0.43
CA THR A 94 12.01 8.48 -0.59
C THR A 94 13.04 9.32 0.15
N LYS A 95 13.77 8.72 1.10
CA LYS A 95 14.70 9.41 2.01
C LYS A 95 14.00 10.44 2.90
N LEU A 96 12.68 10.35 3.01
CA LEU A 96 11.92 11.21 3.92
C LEU A 96 12.10 10.74 5.37
N ASP A 97 11.96 11.68 6.29
CA ASP A 97 11.83 11.35 7.70
C ASP A 97 10.59 10.47 7.90
N GLN A 98 10.65 9.55 8.85
CA GLN A 98 9.52 8.63 9.08
C GLN A 98 8.23 9.36 9.44
N SER A 99 8.31 10.56 10.03
CA SER A 99 7.13 11.37 10.34
C SER A 99 6.35 11.81 9.10
N ASN A 100 7.00 11.81 7.95
CA ASN A 100 6.39 12.17 6.67
C ASN A 100 5.97 10.95 5.84
N VAL A 101 6.02 9.77 6.45
CA VAL A 101 5.60 8.50 5.83
C VAL A 101 4.41 7.96 6.61
N TRP A 102 3.25 7.96 5.97
CA TRP A 102 2.01 7.52 6.61
C TRP A 102 1.55 6.23 5.95
N VAL A 103 1.21 5.22 6.77
CA VAL A 103 0.80 3.91 6.28
C VAL A 103 -0.47 3.47 7.00
N TYR A 104 -1.52 3.21 6.24
CA TYR A 104 -2.78 2.68 6.75
C TYR A 104 -3.02 1.32 6.10
N ILE A 105 -3.43 0.35 6.89
CA ILE A 105 -3.85 -0.96 6.40
C ILE A 105 -5.32 -1.14 6.79
N VAL A 106 -6.13 -1.47 5.81
CA VAL A 106 -7.58 -1.64 5.98
C VAL A 106 -7.95 -3.07 5.59
N ASP A 107 -8.61 -3.77 6.50
CA ASP A 107 -9.14 -5.11 6.22
C ASP A 107 -10.44 -4.98 5.43
N LEU A 108 -10.56 -5.76 4.36
CA LEU A 108 -11.81 -5.89 3.61
C LEU A 108 -12.28 -7.32 3.68
N GLU A 109 -13.58 -7.51 3.93
CA GLU A 109 -14.18 -8.83 3.91
C GLU A 109 -14.13 -9.40 2.49
N PRO A 110 -13.62 -10.63 2.32
CA PRO A 110 -13.49 -11.21 0.97
C PRO A 110 -14.79 -11.26 0.19
N SER A 111 -15.93 -11.47 0.89
CA SER A 111 -17.24 -11.50 0.26
C SER A 111 -17.65 -10.16 -0.37
N GLN A 112 -16.94 -9.10 -0.04
CA GLN A 112 -17.19 -7.74 -0.56
C GLN A 112 -16.15 -7.32 -1.60
N MET A 113 -15.33 -8.26 -2.06
CA MET A 113 -14.26 -7.99 -3.03
C MET A 113 -14.47 -8.84 -4.27
N VAL A 114 -14.47 -8.19 -5.42
CA VAL A 114 -14.50 -8.87 -6.72
C VAL A 114 -13.22 -8.51 -7.46
N GLU A 115 -12.43 -9.52 -7.83
CA GLU A 115 -11.20 -9.34 -8.61
C GLU A 115 -11.16 -10.39 -9.70
N TYR A 116 -10.80 -10.00 -10.91
CA TYR A 116 -10.81 -10.87 -12.08
C TYR A 116 -12.20 -11.49 -12.31
N GLY A 117 -13.26 -10.75 -11.95
CA GLY A 117 -14.63 -11.23 -12.14
C GLY A 117 -15.15 -12.19 -11.10
N GLU A 118 -14.36 -12.49 -10.07
CA GLU A 118 -14.72 -13.47 -9.04
C GLU A 118 -14.74 -12.80 -7.66
N VAL A 119 -15.69 -13.22 -6.82
CA VAL A 119 -15.71 -12.85 -5.41
C VAL A 119 -14.55 -13.58 -4.71
N LEU A 120 -13.78 -12.86 -3.88
CA LEU A 120 -12.61 -13.44 -3.25
C LEU A 120 -12.99 -14.51 -2.22
N PRO A 121 -12.18 -15.60 -2.13
CA PRO A 121 -12.34 -16.58 -1.06
C PRO A 121 -11.78 -16.03 0.24
N VAL A 122 -12.09 -16.71 1.35
CA VAL A 122 -11.53 -16.35 2.65
C VAL A 122 -10.00 -16.37 2.60
N SER A 123 -9.39 -15.58 3.51
CA SER A 123 -7.93 -15.47 3.59
C SER A 123 -7.28 -16.84 3.73
N GLY A 124 -6.19 -17.05 3.00
CA GLY A 124 -5.48 -18.31 2.97
C GLY A 124 -5.89 -19.23 1.83
N LEU A 125 -7.03 -18.97 1.18
CA LEU A 125 -7.45 -19.72 0.00
C LEU A 125 -7.03 -18.99 -1.27
N SER A 126 -6.73 -19.76 -2.30
CA SER A 126 -6.22 -19.24 -3.56
C SER A 126 -7.31 -19.09 -4.60
N LEU A 127 -7.18 -18.08 -5.47
CA LEU A 127 -8.01 -17.93 -6.67
C LEU A 127 -7.40 -18.74 -7.82
N ILE A 128 -7.26 -20.02 -7.62
CA ILE A 128 -6.50 -20.88 -8.53
C ILE A 128 -7.13 -21.06 -9.91
N HIS A 129 -8.39 -20.67 -10.07
CA HIS A 129 -9.11 -20.81 -11.35
C HIS A 129 -9.14 -19.53 -12.17
N ILE A 130 -8.39 -18.54 -11.77
CA ILE A 130 -8.30 -17.26 -12.48
C ILE A 130 -7.12 -17.23 -13.42
#